data_f806fde6595c01809efa284a3b7f0595
#
_entry.id   f806fde6595c01809efa284a3b7f0595
#
_cell.length_a   1.000
_cell.length_b   1.000
_cell.length_c   1.000
_cell.angle_alpha   90.00
_cell.angle_beta   90.00
_cell.angle_gamma   90.00
#
_symmetry.space_group_name_H-M   'P 1'
#
loop_
_entity.id
_entity.type
_entity.pdbx_description
1 polymer ?
#
loop_
_entity_poly.entity_id
_entity_poly.type
_entity_poly.pdbx_seq_one_letter_code
_entity_poly.pdbx_strand_id
1 'polypeptide(L)'
;MGLLEVDQLSFAYGVIEAVKDLSFSVSRGEVFGLLGPNGSGKSTVVRLLSRVLTPHGGRVSFAGRDLGTYSREELARQIAVVPQETAIELPFSVLEVVLMGRSPHLGRFGFERAEDLAVAHRVMEQTGVSELATREIHELSGGERQRVILARALAQQPRMLLLDEPTAFLDIKHQVEVYDLIKALSRQNGLTVVAILHDLNLAALYCDRLALLKSGHRFCLGTPEQVLTYTNIKAVYETEVYIGLNDLTGKVHILPLDAATRQRLEAERQDRG
;
A
#
# COMPACT_ATOMS: atom_id res chain seq x y z
N MET A 1 17.89 10.06 -7.10
CA MET A 1 18.04 9.29 -5.84
C MET A 1 16.64 8.94 -5.33
N GLY A 2 16.38 7.65 -5.10
CA GLY A 2 15.13 7.19 -4.53
C GLY A 2 14.91 7.74 -3.12
N LEU A 3 13.65 7.83 -2.69
CA LEU A 3 13.33 8.09 -1.28
C LEU A 3 13.56 6.83 -0.44
N LEU A 4 13.22 5.66 -0.99
CA LEU A 4 13.43 4.34 -0.42
C LEU A 4 14.29 3.51 -1.37
N GLU A 5 15.30 2.84 -0.83
CA GLU A 5 16.13 1.88 -1.55
C GLU A 5 16.19 0.58 -0.73
N VAL A 6 15.83 -0.50 -1.37
CA VAL A 6 15.84 -1.87 -0.82
C VAL A 6 16.86 -2.66 -1.61
N ASP A 7 17.84 -3.23 -0.94
CA ASP A 7 18.95 -3.96 -1.55
C ASP A 7 19.11 -5.34 -0.90
N GLN A 8 18.93 -6.38 -1.70
CA GLN A 8 19.09 -7.80 -1.35
C GLN A 8 18.36 -8.21 -0.03
N LEU A 9 17.19 -7.60 0.22
CA LEU A 9 16.42 -7.78 1.45
C LEU A 9 15.97 -9.24 1.60
N SER A 10 16.26 -9.84 2.75
CA SER A 10 15.91 -11.23 3.05
C SER A 10 15.38 -11.38 4.47
N PHE A 11 14.33 -12.22 4.62
CA PHE A 11 13.71 -12.50 5.90
C PHE A 11 13.00 -13.86 5.91
N ALA A 12 13.09 -14.57 7.04
CA ALA A 12 12.41 -15.85 7.26
C ALA A 12 11.65 -15.86 8.60
N TYR A 13 10.50 -16.52 8.62
CA TYR A 13 9.81 -16.93 9.85
C TYR A 13 10.24 -18.38 10.19
N GLY A 14 11.19 -18.52 11.10
CA GLY A 14 11.81 -19.83 11.37
C GLY A 14 12.46 -20.39 10.11
N VAL A 15 11.93 -21.50 9.58
CA VAL A 15 12.43 -22.15 8.36
C VAL A 15 11.77 -21.66 7.07
N ILE A 16 10.74 -20.81 7.17
CA ILE A 16 9.97 -20.32 6.02
C ILE A 16 10.55 -19.00 5.55
N GLU A 17 11.26 -19.01 4.44
CA GLU A 17 11.78 -17.81 3.80
C GLU A 17 10.64 -17.02 3.13
N ALA A 18 10.25 -15.91 3.75
CA ALA A 18 9.16 -15.07 3.30
C ALA A 18 9.59 -13.97 2.30
N VAL A 19 10.83 -13.51 2.39
CA VAL A 19 11.45 -12.53 1.48
C VAL A 19 12.86 -13.01 1.16
N LYS A 20 13.22 -13.03 -0.13
CA LYS A 20 14.46 -13.59 -0.64
C LYS A 20 15.10 -12.65 -1.64
N ASP A 21 16.24 -12.09 -1.29
CA ASP A 21 17.08 -11.26 -2.16
C ASP A 21 16.28 -10.18 -2.92
N LEU A 22 15.37 -9.51 -2.21
CA LEU A 22 14.46 -8.53 -2.80
C LEU A 22 15.15 -7.17 -2.94
N SER A 23 15.22 -6.66 -4.17
CA SER A 23 15.81 -5.34 -4.45
C SER A 23 14.88 -4.49 -5.29
N PHE A 24 14.61 -3.25 -4.85
CA PHE A 24 13.85 -2.23 -5.59
C PHE A 24 14.09 -0.86 -4.99
N SER A 25 13.67 0.18 -5.71
CA SER A 25 13.69 1.56 -5.23
C SER A 25 12.35 2.24 -5.47
N VAL A 26 12.02 3.22 -4.62
CA VAL A 26 10.83 4.05 -4.75
C VAL A 26 11.25 5.52 -4.77
N SER A 27 10.78 6.26 -5.76
CA SER A 27 11.07 7.68 -5.93
C SER A 27 10.19 8.56 -5.03
N ARG A 28 10.57 9.81 -4.82
CA ARG A 28 9.72 10.76 -4.10
C ARG A 28 8.44 11.05 -4.88
N GLY A 29 7.30 11.07 -4.18
CA GLY A 29 6.00 11.33 -4.78
C GLY A 29 5.51 10.22 -5.71
N GLU A 30 6.11 9.03 -5.66
CA GLU A 30 5.71 7.86 -6.43
C GLU A 30 4.64 7.06 -5.68
N VAL A 31 3.65 6.56 -6.38
CA VAL A 31 2.72 5.52 -5.90
C VAL A 31 3.24 4.18 -6.44
N PHE A 32 3.87 3.42 -5.57
CA PHE A 32 4.49 2.14 -5.88
C PHE A 32 3.64 0.97 -5.39
N GLY A 33 3.26 0.06 -6.29
CA GLY A 33 2.43 -1.09 -5.96
C GLY A 33 3.24 -2.38 -5.76
N LEU A 34 2.91 -3.12 -4.71
CA LEU A 34 3.38 -4.48 -4.47
C LEU A 34 2.26 -5.45 -4.81
N LEU A 35 2.47 -6.29 -5.81
CA LEU A 35 1.53 -7.30 -6.31
C LEU A 35 2.08 -8.71 -6.11
N GLY A 36 1.20 -9.70 -6.16
CA GLY A 36 1.53 -11.11 -6.11
C GLY A 36 0.48 -11.92 -5.36
N PRO A 37 0.48 -13.25 -5.49
CA PRO A 37 -0.46 -14.13 -4.80
C PRO A 37 -0.29 -14.08 -3.27
N ASN A 38 -1.25 -14.67 -2.55
CA ASN A 38 -1.13 -14.82 -1.11
C ASN A 38 0.12 -15.63 -0.77
N GLY A 39 0.83 -15.23 0.30
CA GLY A 39 2.09 -15.86 0.69
C GLY A 39 3.31 -15.44 -0.14
N SER A 40 3.20 -14.50 -1.09
CA SER A 40 4.35 -14.03 -1.87
C SER A 40 5.31 -13.09 -1.11
N GLY A 41 5.00 -12.74 0.15
CA GLY A 41 5.87 -11.93 1.02
C GLY A 41 5.51 -10.45 1.13
N LYS A 42 4.44 -9.95 0.48
CA LYS A 42 4.07 -8.53 0.43
C LYS A 42 3.95 -7.86 1.80
N SER A 43 3.12 -8.41 2.71
CA SER A 43 2.94 -7.85 4.07
C SER A 43 4.22 -7.96 4.90
N THR A 44 5.05 -8.99 4.67
CA THR A 44 6.37 -9.10 5.29
C THR A 44 7.29 -7.95 4.85
N VAL A 45 7.26 -7.60 3.56
CA VAL A 45 8.01 -6.42 3.05
C VAL A 45 7.54 -5.15 3.76
N VAL A 46 6.24 -4.89 3.85
CA VAL A 46 5.71 -3.71 4.57
C VAL A 46 6.15 -3.69 6.03
N ARG A 47 6.13 -4.84 6.73
CA ARG A 47 6.63 -4.95 8.11
C ARG A 47 8.14 -4.71 8.24
N LEU A 48 8.93 -5.09 7.25
CA LEU A 48 10.37 -4.79 7.20
C LEU A 48 10.62 -3.30 6.93
N LEU A 49 9.87 -2.68 6.00
CA LEU A 49 9.98 -1.26 5.68
C LEU A 49 9.54 -0.36 6.85
N SER A 50 8.59 -0.81 7.67
CA SER A 50 8.14 -0.10 8.89
C SER A 50 8.98 -0.42 10.14
N ARG A 51 10.01 -1.29 10.02
CA ARG A 51 10.83 -1.79 11.14
C ARG A 51 10.04 -2.49 12.25
N VAL A 52 8.89 -3.05 11.94
CA VAL A 52 8.20 -4.03 12.79
C VAL A 52 9.01 -5.34 12.83
N LEU A 53 9.64 -5.67 11.69
CA LEU A 53 10.57 -6.79 11.57
C LEU A 53 11.98 -6.27 11.25
N THR A 54 13.00 -7.02 11.68
CA THR A 54 14.40 -6.78 11.34
C THR A 54 14.83 -7.77 10.27
N PRO A 55 15.40 -7.35 9.14
CA PRO A 55 15.83 -8.25 8.09
C PRO A 55 16.99 -9.17 8.57
N HIS A 56 17.06 -10.36 8.02
CA HIS A 56 18.17 -11.30 8.24
C HIS A 56 19.34 -11.02 7.30
N GLY A 57 19.07 -10.39 6.15
CA GLY A 57 20.07 -10.00 5.15
C GLY A 57 19.62 -8.81 4.32
N GLY A 58 20.57 -8.20 3.67
CA GLY A 58 20.33 -7.01 2.84
C GLY A 58 20.22 -5.71 3.64
N ARG A 59 19.80 -4.65 2.95
CA ARG A 59 19.71 -3.31 3.52
C ARG A 59 18.47 -2.58 3.03
N VAL A 60 17.93 -1.71 3.88
CA VAL A 60 16.91 -0.72 3.51
C VAL A 60 17.45 0.66 3.84
N SER A 61 17.48 1.55 2.86
CA SER A 61 17.85 2.96 3.05
C SER A 61 16.63 3.84 2.79
N PHE A 62 16.37 4.77 3.71
CA PHE A 62 15.32 5.77 3.60
C PHE A 62 15.93 7.17 3.61
N ALA A 63 15.62 7.98 2.60
CA ALA A 63 16.17 9.32 2.43
C ALA A 63 17.72 9.36 2.48
N GLY A 64 18.38 8.33 1.96
CA GLY A 64 19.84 8.20 1.91
C GLY A 64 20.50 7.73 3.21
N ARG A 65 19.73 7.42 4.26
CA ARG A 65 20.21 6.91 5.55
C ARG A 65 19.71 5.48 5.76
N ASP A 66 20.55 4.61 6.30
CA ASP A 66 20.15 3.23 6.65
C ASP A 66 18.99 3.23 7.63
N LEU A 67 17.93 2.48 7.29
CA LEU A 67 16.69 2.44 8.07
C LEU A 67 16.93 1.96 9.51
N GLY A 68 17.90 1.09 9.72
CA GLY A 68 18.30 0.56 11.03
C GLY A 68 18.84 1.62 11.98
N THR A 69 19.36 2.73 11.45
CA THR A 69 19.97 3.80 12.25
C THR A 69 18.97 4.86 12.76
N TYR A 70 17.72 4.85 12.27
CA TYR A 70 16.67 5.74 12.81
C TYR A 70 16.23 5.26 14.19
N SER A 71 15.96 6.16 15.12
CA SER A 71 15.16 5.82 16.30
C SER A 71 13.73 5.47 15.90
N ARG A 72 12.97 4.80 16.76
CA ARG A 72 11.55 4.50 16.47
C ARG A 72 10.73 5.77 16.30
N GLU A 73 11.00 6.77 17.11
CA GLU A 73 10.32 8.06 17.07
C GLU A 73 10.66 8.84 15.79
N GLU A 74 11.94 8.92 15.41
CA GLU A 74 12.36 9.53 14.14
C GLU A 74 11.68 8.86 12.96
N LEU A 75 11.64 7.52 12.93
CA LEU A 75 11.02 6.77 11.84
C LEU A 75 9.50 6.98 11.78
N ALA A 76 8.84 6.98 12.96
CA ALA A 76 7.41 7.23 13.05
C ALA A 76 7.00 8.64 12.58
N ARG A 77 7.88 9.63 12.59
CA ARG A 77 7.66 10.95 11.98
C ARG A 77 7.85 10.96 10.46
N GLN A 78 8.44 9.92 9.88
CA GLN A 78 8.78 9.86 8.46
C GLN A 78 7.92 8.86 7.68
N ILE A 79 7.55 7.76 8.30
CA ILE A 79 6.83 6.66 7.68
C ILE A 79 5.58 6.35 8.52
N ALA A 80 4.41 6.44 7.89
CA ALA A 80 3.16 6.01 8.48
C ALA A 80 2.69 4.70 7.85
N VAL A 81 1.93 3.90 8.60
CA VAL A 81 1.40 2.62 8.15
C VAL A 81 -0.11 2.61 8.30
N VAL A 82 -0.80 2.20 7.24
CA VAL A 82 -2.21 1.82 7.27
C VAL A 82 -2.25 0.30 7.13
N PRO A 83 -2.52 -0.44 8.21
CA PRO A 83 -2.59 -1.89 8.19
C PRO A 83 -3.89 -2.37 7.54
N GLN A 84 -3.92 -3.64 7.13
CA GLN A 84 -5.09 -4.29 6.51
C GLN A 84 -6.30 -4.29 7.45
N GLU A 85 -6.08 -4.59 8.72
CA GLU A 85 -7.12 -4.57 9.75
C GLU A 85 -6.76 -3.55 10.82
N THR A 86 -7.73 -2.72 11.17
CA THR A 86 -7.63 -1.78 12.28
C THR A 86 -8.86 -1.96 13.16
N ALA A 87 -8.78 -2.88 14.12
CA ALA A 87 -9.77 -2.99 15.17
C ALA A 87 -9.50 -1.89 16.22
N ILE A 88 -10.40 -0.92 16.30
CA ILE A 88 -10.46 0.04 17.41
C ILE A 88 -11.73 -0.32 18.18
N GLU A 89 -11.55 -1.07 19.25
CA GLU A 89 -12.67 -1.62 20.05
C GLU A 89 -13.23 -0.61 21.07
N LEU A 90 -12.45 0.43 21.39
CA LEU A 90 -12.85 1.45 22.34
C LEU A 90 -13.68 2.55 21.64
N PRO A 91 -14.64 3.18 22.38
CA PRO A 91 -15.54 4.20 21.83
C PRO A 91 -14.86 5.56 21.69
N PHE A 92 -13.79 5.62 20.91
CA PHE A 92 -13.13 6.87 20.58
C PHE A 92 -13.89 7.62 19.50
N SER A 93 -13.97 8.94 19.63
CA SER A 93 -14.43 9.80 18.57
C SER A 93 -13.44 9.82 17.38
N VAL A 94 -13.93 10.16 16.20
CA VAL A 94 -13.10 10.31 15.01
C VAL A 94 -11.94 11.26 15.25
N LEU A 95 -12.18 12.40 15.92
CA LEU A 95 -11.13 13.37 16.23
C LEU A 95 -10.04 12.75 17.14
N GLU A 96 -10.42 12.01 18.17
CA GLU A 96 -9.46 11.33 19.05
C GLU A 96 -8.63 10.30 18.27
N VAL A 97 -9.26 9.51 17.40
CA VAL A 97 -8.54 8.55 16.56
C VAL A 97 -7.54 9.25 15.63
N VAL A 98 -7.91 10.37 15.02
CA VAL A 98 -7.00 11.14 14.17
C VAL A 98 -5.86 11.74 14.99
N LEU A 99 -6.13 12.27 16.19
CA LEU A 99 -5.13 12.80 17.11
C LEU A 99 -4.12 11.74 17.56
N MET A 100 -4.49 10.46 17.66
CA MET A 100 -3.51 9.37 17.92
C MET A 100 -2.36 9.37 16.90
N GLY A 101 -2.60 9.85 15.67
CA GLY A 101 -1.57 10.03 14.66
C GLY A 101 -0.50 11.07 15.04
N ARG A 102 -0.79 11.96 15.98
CA ARG A 102 0.17 12.94 16.49
C ARG A 102 1.14 12.40 17.54
N SER A 103 0.89 11.17 18.04
CA SER A 103 1.73 10.51 19.05
C SER A 103 3.25 10.68 18.88
N PRO A 104 3.84 10.53 17.66
CA PRO A 104 5.29 10.71 17.47
C PRO A 104 5.76 12.16 17.65
N HIS A 105 4.86 13.14 17.64
CA HIS A 105 5.18 14.56 17.79
C HIS A 105 4.96 15.06 19.23
N LEU A 106 4.22 14.29 20.04
CA LEU A 106 4.01 14.60 21.45
C LEU A 106 5.30 14.31 22.22
N GLY A 107 5.70 15.22 23.13
CA GLY A 107 6.83 14.98 24.00
C GLY A 107 6.53 13.92 25.08
N ARG A 108 7.51 13.59 25.90
CA ARG A 108 7.48 12.52 26.91
C ARG A 108 6.30 12.59 27.92
N PHE A 109 5.65 13.74 28.06
CA PHE A 109 4.47 13.99 28.90
C PHE A 109 3.32 14.57 28.05
N GLY A 110 3.19 14.10 26.83
CA GLY A 110 2.48 14.64 25.71
C GLY A 110 1.01 14.95 25.93
N PHE A 111 0.74 16.24 26.15
CA PHE A 111 -0.59 16.78 25.88
C PHE A 111 -0.62 17.34 24.47
N GLU A 112 -1.74 17.14 23.77
CA GLU A 112 -1.98 17.73 22.48
C GLU A 112 -1.93 19.27 22.58
N ARG A 113 -1.28 19.89 21.60
CA ARG A 113 -1.18 21.34 21.48
C ARG A 113 -2.19 21.84 20.46
N ALA A 114 -2.43 23.14 20.42
CA ALA A 114 -3.26 23.76 19.40
C ALA A 114 -2.79 23.43 17.95
N GLU A 115 -1.48 23.24 17.77
CA GLU A 115 -0.91 22.82 16.48
C GLU A 115 -1.34 21.40 16.10
N ASP A 116 -1.40 20.47 17.05
CA ASP A 116 -1.81 19.08 16.78
C ASP A 116 -3.28 19.00 16.39
N LEU A 117 -4.13 19.79 17.06
CA LEU A 117 -5.53 19.95 16.70
C LEU A 117 -5.68 20.55 15.29
N ALA A 118 -4.89 21.58 14.96
CA ALA A 118 -4.93 22.20 13.62
C ALA A 118 -4.51 21.19 12.53
N VAL A 119 -3.51 20.33 12.80
CA VAL A 119 -3.12 19.25 11.89
C VAL A 119 -4.26 18.23 11.75
N ALA A 120 -4.87 17.79 12.86
CA ALA A 120 -5.98 16.84 12.85
C ALA A 120 -7.15 17.36 12.01
N HIS A 121 -7.60 18.59 12.22
CA HIS A 121 -8.69 19.19 11.44
C HIS A 121 -8.35 19.26 9.94
N ARG A 122 -7.13 19.67 9.59
CA ARG A 122 -6.69 19.74 8.19
C ARG A 122 -6.72 18.39 7.50
N VAL A 123 -6.21 17.32 8.14
CA VAL A 123 -6.22 15.99 7.52
C VAL A 123 -7.62 15.39 7.47
N MET A 124 -8.49 15.73 8.43
CA MET A 124 -9.90 15.34 8.39
C MET A 124 -10.63 16.00 7.22
N GLU A 125 -10.34 17.27 6.93
CA GLU A 125 -10.86 17.96 5.75
C GLU A 125 -10.36 17.32 4.45
N GLN A 126 -9.05 17.04 4.35
CA GLN A 126 -8.43 16.37 3.20
C GLN A 126 -9.02 14.98 2.93
N THR A 127 -9.40 14.24 3.97
CA THR A 127 -9.97 12.88 3.87
C THR A 127 -11.50 12.86 3.85
N GLY A 128 -12.16 14.04 3.92
CA GLY A 128 -13.62 14.17 3.87
C GLY A 128 -14.32 13.55 5.09
N VAL A 129 -13.73 13.65 6.29
CA VAL A 129 -14.31 13.12 7.53
C VAL A 129 -14.55 14.17 8.61
N SER A 130 -14.46 15.46 8.28
CA SER A 130 -14.65 16.57 9.25
C SER A 130 -16.00 16.54 9.94
N GLU A 131 -17.08 16.27 9.18
CA GLU A 131 -18.45 16.20 9.71
C GLU A 131 -18.68 15.02 10.67
N LEU A 132 -17.72 14.08 10.72
CA LEU A 132 -17.78 12.90 11.56
C LEU A 132 -16.97 13.07 12.87
N ALA A 133 -16.37 14.25 13.11
CA ALA A 133 -15.40 14.50 14.17
C ALA A 133 -15.81 13.99 15.55
N THR A 134 -17.08 14.15 15.92
CA THR A 134 -17.66 13.80 17.21
C THR A 134 -18.31 12.43 17.26
N ARG A 135 -18.44 11.74 16.10
CA ARG A 135 -18.98 10.37 16.05
C ARG A 135 -17.97 9.38 16.58
N GLU A 136 -18.45 8.30 17.14
CA GLU A 136 -17.60 7.20 17.57
C GLU A 136 -17.18 6.34 16.36
N ILE A 137 -15.95 5.84 16.38
CA ILE A 137 -15.35 5.09 15.26
C ILE A 137 -16.15 3.82 14.89
N HIS A 138 -16.82 3.21 15.85
CA HIS A 138 -17.60 1.99 15.63
C HIS A 138 -18.96 2.24 14.96
N GLU A 139 -19.47 3.49 14.97
CA GLU A 139 -20.70 3.90 14.30
C GLU A 139 -20.52 4.12 12.79
N LEU A 140 -19.27 4.12 12.31
CA LEU A 140 -18.95 4.46 10.94
C LEU A 140 -19.11 3.26 10.00
N SER A 141 -19.52 3.55 8.77
CA SER A 141 -19.41 2.60 7.65
C SER A 141 -17.95 2.20 7.41
N GLY A 142 -17.73 1.08 6.71
CA GLY A 142 -16.37 0.62 6.38
C GLY A 142 -15.54 1.67 5.63
N GLY A 143 -16.16 2.36 4.65
CA GLY A 143 -15.49 3.41 3.88
C GLY A 143 -15.15 4.65 4.70
N GLU A 144 -16.08 5.11 5.56
CA GLU A 144 -15.80 6.22 6.48
C GLU A 144 -14.68 5.88 7.45
N ARG A 145 -14.75 4.68 8.06
CA ARG A 145 -13.70 4.19 8.96
C ARG A 145 -12.34 4.16 8.28
N GLN A 146 -12.27 3.66 7.04
CA GLN A 146 -11.01 3.62 6.30
C GLN A 146 -10.44 5.02 6.05
N ARG A 147 -11.28 6.00 5.71
CA ARG A 147 -10.84 7.40 5.56
C ARG A 147 -10.35 7.99 6.89
N VAL A 148 -10.95 7.64 8.03
CA VAL A 148 -10.47 8.04 9.37
C VAL A 148 -9.11 7.41 9.68
N ILE A 149 -8.90 6.12 9.36
CA ILE A 149 -7.60 5.47 9.54
C ILE A 149 -6.52 6.12 8.65
N LEU A 150 -6.88 6.49 7.42
CA LEU A 150 -5.99 7.24 6.53
C LEU A 150 -5.70 8.64 7.10
N ALA A 151 -6.70 9.35 7.64
CA ALA A 151 -6.52 10.64 8.31
C ALA A 151 -5.56 10.52 9.50
N ARG A 152 -5.70 9.48 10.32
CA ARG A 152 -4.78 9.18 11.44
C ARG A 152 -3.34 9.02 10.94
N ALA A 153 -3.14 8.27 9.86
CA ALA A 153 -1.82 8.07 9.27
C ALA A 153 -1.25 9.38 8.71
N LEU A 154 -2.06 10.21 8.05
CA LEU A 154 -1.67 11.51 7.52
C LEU A 154 -1.40 12.55 8.62
N ALA A 155 -2.09 12.47 9.76
CA ALA A 155 -1.84 13.34 10.92
C ALA A 155 -0.41 13.19 11.45
N GLN A 156 0.25 12.07 11.19
CA GLN A 156 1.67 11.85 11.46
C GLN A 156 2.58 12.73 10.58
N GLN A 157 2.04 13.37 9.53
CA GLN A 157 2.77 14.16 8.52
C GLN A 157 3.95 13.40 7.89
N PRO A 158 3.72 12.17 7.43
CA PRO A 158 4.78 11.32 6.92
C PRO A 158 5.27 11.76 5.56
N ARG A 159 6.51 11.40 5.23
CA ARG A 159 7.06 11.50 3.87
C ARG A 159 6.72 10.26 3.02
N MET A 160 6.46 9.14 3.69
CA MET A 160 6.07 7.88 3.07
C MET A 160 4.90 7.24 3.80
N LEU A 161 3.93 6.76 3.03
CA LEU A 161 2.78 6.00 3.50
C LEU A 161 2.91 4.56 3.03
N LEU A 162 2.86 3.62 3.96
CA LEU A 162 2.81 2.19 3.68
C LEU A 162 1.36 1.72 3.85
N LEU A 163 0.79 1.12 2.83
CA LEU A 163 -0.60 0.66 2.80
C LEU A 163 -0.61 -0.86 2.63
N ASP A 164 -1.11 -1.58 3.62
CA ASP A 164 -1.29 -3.03 3.56
C ASP A 164 -2.77 -3.32 3.25
N GLU A 165 -3.12 -3.47 1.96
CA GLU A 165 -4.45 -3.77 1.45
C GLU A 165 -5.54 -2.79 1.96
N PRO A 166 -5.38 -1.48 1.77
CA PRO A 166 -6.20 -0.47 2.44
C PRO A 166 -7.68 -0.49 2.05
N THR A 167 -8.07 -1.29 1.06
CA THR A 167 -9.45 -1.32 0.51
C THR A 167 -10.05 -2.71 0.46
N ALA A 168 -9.46 -3.69 1.16
CA ALA A 168 -9.82 -5.12 1.04
C ALA A 168 -11.30 -5.44 1.29
N PHE A 169 -12.00 -4.66 2.13
CA PHE A 169 -13.39 -4.91 2.53
C PHE A 169 -14.35 -3.78 2.10
N LEU A 170 -13.91 -2.95 1.16
CA LEU A 170 -14.70 -1.82 0.67
C LEU A 170 -15.39 -2.18 -0.65
N ASP A 171 -16.56 -1.60 -0.88
CA ASP A 171 -17.19 -1.61 -2.20
C ASP A 171 -16.40 -0.76 -3.20
N ILE A 172 -16.71 -0.93 -4.49
CA ILE A 172 -15.97 -0.29 -5.59
C ILE A 172 -15.94 1.24 -5.48
N LYS A 173 -17.03 1.86 -5.01
CA LYS A 173 -17.11 3.33 -4.85
C LYS A 173 -16.07 3.80 -3.84
N HIS A 174 -16.05 3.21 -2.66
CA HIS A 174 -15.13 3.60 -1.59
C HIS A 174 -13.68 3.22 -1.90
N GLN A 175 -13.44 2.12 -2.65
CA GLN A 175 -12.10 1.80 -3.15
C GLN A 175 -11.55 2.90 -4.04
N VAL A 176 -12.34 3.34 -5.03
CA VAL A 176 -11.96 4.43 -5.94
C VAL A 176 -11.70 5.72 -5.17
N GLU A 177 -12.61 6.12 -4.27
CA GLU A 177 -12.45 7.33 -3.44
C GLU A 177 -11.13 7.33 -2.64
N VAL A 178 -10.75 6.19 -2.03
CA VAL A 178 -9.51 6.06 -1.26
C VAL A 178 -8.29 6.19 -2.18
N TYR A 179 -8.27 5.52 -3.34
CA TYR A 179 -7.12 5.62 -4.25
C TYR A 179 -7.04 6.97 -4.96
N ASP A 180 -8.16 7.62 -5.29
CA ASP A 180 -8.17 8.99 -5.81
C ASP A 180 -7.55 9.97 -4.81
N LEU A 181 -7.91 9.84 -3.53
CA LEU A 181 -7.32 10.63 -2.46
C LEU A 181 -5.82 10.37 -2.33
N ILE A 182 -5.38 9.11 -2.30
CA ILE A 182 -3.96 8.74 -2.24
C ILE A 182 -3.19 9.35 -3.43
N LYS A 183 -3.75 9.25 -4.65
CA LYS A 183 -3.12 9.80 -5.84
C LYS A 183 -3.06 11.32 -5.83
N ALA A 184 -4.11 11.98 -5.33
CA ALA A 184 -4.13 13.43 -5.16
C ALA A 184 -3.05 13.89 -4.16
N LEU A 185 -2.94 13.24 -3.00
CA LEU A 185 -1.92 13.54 -1.98
C LEU A 185 -0.50 13.32 -2.49
N SER A 186 -0.27 12.24 -3.25
CA SER A 186 1.02 11.98 -3.89
C SER A 186 1.41 13.13 -4.85
N ARG A 187 0.49 13.55 -5.72
CA ARG A 187 0.74 14.60 -6.71
C ARG A 187 0.88 16.00 -6.11
N GLN A 188 0.02 16.35 -5.15
CA GLN A 188 -0.05 17.70 -4.60
C GLN A 188 0.96 17.94 -3.48
N ASN A 189 1.18 16.94 -2.62
CA ASN A 189 1.99 17.06 -1.42
C ASN A 189 3.34 16.34 -1.53
N GLY A 190 3.60 15.66 -2.66
CA GLY A 190 4.81 14.86 -2.84
C GLY A 190 4.88 13.65 -1.90
N LEU A 191 3.72 13.18 -1.39
CA LEU A 191 3.63 12.00 -0.53
C LEU A 191 4.03 10.76 -1.34
N THR A 192 5.02 10.03 -0.85
CA THR A 192 5.44 8.76 -1.44
C THR A 192 4.60 7.63 -0.86
N VAL A 193 4.14 6.71 -1.69
CA VAL A 193 3.25 5.63 -1.25
C VAL A 193 3.80 4.28 -1.70
N VAL A 194 3.84 3.32 -0.79
CA VAL A 194 4.02 1.90 -1.11
C VAL A 194 2.76 1.17 -0.70
N ALA A 195 2.04 0.60 -1.66
CA ALA A 195 0.76 -0.04 -1.42
C ALA A 195 0.77 -1.51 -1.84
N ILE A 196 0.26 -2.38 -0.98
CA ILE A 196 -0.12 -3.73 -1.37
C ILE A 196 -1.52 -3.66 -1.97
N LEU A 197 -1.67 -4.20 -3.18
CA LEU A 197 -2.94 -4.28 -3.87
C LEU A 197 -3.20 -5.74 -4.28
N HIS A 198 -4.49 -6.12 -4.28
CA HIS A 198 -4.95 -7.39 -4.85
C HIS A 198 -5.61 -7.19 -6.21
N ASP A 199 -6.29 -6.06 -6.41
CA ASP A 199 -6.92 -5.73 -7.68
C ASP A 199 -5.88 -5.19 -8.66
N LEU A 200 -5.65 -5.94 -9.73
CA LEU A 200 -4.67 -5.62 -10.78
C LEU A 200 -5.12 -4.41 -11.61
N ASN A 201 -6.43 -4.18 -11.74
CA ASN A 201 -6.96 -3.03 -12.47
C ASN A 201 -6.80 -1.74 -11.67
N LEU A 202 -7.03 -1.77 -10.36
CA LEU A 202 -6.72 -0.63 -9.48
C LEU A 202 -5.22 -0.34 -9.47
N ALA A 203 -4.37 -1.38 -9.46
CA ALA A 203 -2.93 -1.20 -9.57
C ALA A 203 -2.51 -0.55 -10.89
N ALA A 204 -3.11 -0.96 -12.02
CA ALA A 204 -2.88 -0.36 -13.32
C ALA A 204 -3.31 1.11 -13.38
N LEU A 205 -4.39 1.46 -12.69
CA LEU A 205 -4.97 2.80 -12.72
C LEU A 205 -4.19 3.79 -11.85
N TYR A 206 -3.76 3.37 -10.66
CA TYR A 206 -3.27 4.28 -9.63
C TYR A 206 -1.76 4.25 -9.40
N CYS A 207 -1.09 3.14 -9.67
CA CYS A 207 0.35 3.04 -9.44
C CYS A 207 1.17 3.60 -10.61
N ASP A 208 2.29 4.22 -10.26
CA ASP A 208 3.27 4.69 -11.25
C ASP A 208 4.22 3.56 -11.65
N ARG A 209 4.60 2.71 -10.69
CA ARG A 209 5.38 1.48 -10.91
C ARG A 209 4.87 0.36 -10.03
N LEU A 210 5.13 -0.88 -10.46
CA LEU A 210 4.71 -2.11 -9.80
C LEU A 210 5.91 -3.05 -9.63
N ALA A 211 5.97 -3.71 -8.48
CA ALA A 211 6.76 -4.92 -8.29
C ALA A 211 5.83 -6.13 -8.14
N LEU A 212 6.01 -7.12 -8.98
CA LEU A 212 5.29 -8.38 -8.92
C LEU A 212 6.15 -9.41 -8.19
N LEU A 213 5.62 -9.96 -7.09
CA LEU A 213 6.31 -10.92 -6.22
C LEU A 213 5.76 -12.33 -6.43
N LYS A 214 6.64 -13.32 -6.41
CA LYS A 214 6.31 -14.75 -6.37
C LYS A 214 7.23 -15.46 -5.39
N SER A 215 6.69 -16.20 -4.43
CA SER A 215 7.43 -17.05 -3.47
C SER A 215 8.62 -16.36 -2.77
N GLY A 216 8.41 -15.09 -2.37
CA GLY A 216 9.41 -14.28 -1.67
C GLY A 216 10.39 -13.53 -2.58
N HIS A 217 10.39 -13.78 -3.89
CA HIS A 217 11.26 -13.10 -4.85
C HIS A 217 10.52 -12.02 -5.66
N ARG A 218 11.26 -11.04 -6.14
CA ARG A 218 10.79 -10.13 -7.18
C ARG A 218 10.78 -10.86 -8.53
N PHE A 219 9.59 -11.10 -9.06
CA PHE A 219 9.44 -11.69 -10.40
C PHE A 219 9.74 -10.67 -11.50
N CYS A 220 9.11 -9.49 -11.42
CA CYS A 220 9.41 -8.37 -12.33
C CYS A 220 9.11 -7.02 -11.64
N LEU A 221 9.60 -5.93 -12.26
CA LEU A 221 9.49 -4.55 -11.79
C LEU A 221 9.41 -3.64 -13.00
N GLY A 222 8.49 -2.67 -13.01
CA GLY A 222 8.35 -1.71 -14.11
C GLY A 222 7.08 -0.87 -14.02
N THR A 223 6.71 -0.24 -15.12
CA THR A 223 5.39 0.42 -15.24
C THR A 223 4.28 -0.62 -15.24
N PRO A 224 3.02 -0.23 -14.97
CA PRO A 224 1.90 -1.17 -15.07
C PRO A 224 1.87 -1.94 -16.39
N GLU A 225 2.13 -1.28 -17.52
CA GLU A 225 2.14 -1.88 -18.86
C GLU A 225 3.25 -2.93 -19.04
N GLN A 226 4.40 -2.72 -18.38
CA GLN A 226 5.53 -3.66 -18.41
C GLN A 226 5.31 -4.88 -17.52
N VAL A 227 4.63 -4.69 -16.39
CA VAL A 227 4.44 -5.71 -15.36
C VAL A 227 3.18 -6.54 -15.63
N LEU A 228 2.06 -5.91 -15.98
CA LEU A 228 0.76 -6.55 -16.17
C LEU A 228 0.60 -7.11 -17.57
N THR A 229 1.50 -8.00 -17.96
CA THR A 229 1.44 -8.73 -19.23
C THR A 229 0.83 -10.12 -19.04
N TYR A 230 0.27 -10.70 -20.11
CA TYR A 230 -0.26 -12.07 -20.07
C TYR A 230 0.77 -13.08 -19.53
N THR A 231 2.00 -13.02 -20.03
CA THR A 231 3.08 -13.92 -19.63
C THR A 231 3.38 -13.82 -18.13
N ASN A 232 3.48 -12.61 -17.60
CA ASN A 232 3.78 -12.39 -16.18
C ASN A 232 2.62 -12.83 -15.29
N ILE A 233 1.39 -12.46 -15.64
CA ILE A 233 0.20 -12.83 -14.84
C ILE A 233 0.01 -14.33 -14.85
N LYS A 234 0.11 -14.99 -16.00
CA LYS A 234 0.04 -16.45 -16.08
C LYS A 234 1.13 -17.14 -15.26
N ALA A 235 2.38 -16.66 -15.35
CA ALA A 235 3.50 -17.25 -14.61
C ALA A 235 3.37 -17.09 -13.10
N VAL A 236 2.82 -15.97 -12.62
CA VAL A 236 2.75 -15.67 -11.18
C VAL A 236 1.45 -16.14 -10.54
N TYR A 237 0.30 -15.91 -11.18
CA TYR A 237 -1.01 -16.27 -10.64
C TYR A 237 -1.54 -17.63 -11.15
N GLU A 238 -0.81 -18.27 -12.07
CA GLU A 238 -1.12 -19.61 -12.60
C GLU A 238 -2.55 -19.70 -13.17
N THR A 239 -2.99 -18.61 -13.82
CA THR A 239 -4.32 -18.51 -14.40
C THR A 239 -4.28 -17.83 -15.78
N GLU A 240 -5.25 -18.16 -16.61
CA GLU A 240 -5.44 -17.51 -17.92
C GLU A 240 -6.25 -16.23 -17.74
N VAL A 241 -5.81 -15.17 -18.39
CA VAL A 241 -6.47 -13.86 -18.38
C VAL A 241 -6.49 -13.27 -19.78
N TYR A 242 -7.46 -12.42 -20.04
CA TYR A 242 -7.41 -11.50 -21.15
C TYR A 242 -6.80 -10.18 -20.69
N ILE A 243 -5.88 -9.63 -21.49
CA ILE A 243 -5.30 -8.31 -21.23
C ILE A 243 -5.60 -7.41 -22.42
N GLY A 244 -6.19 -6.26 -22.13
CA GLY A 244 -6.53 -5.23 -23.11
C GLY A 244 -6.13 -3.85 -22.62
N LEU A 245 -6.37 -2.87 -23.48
CA LEU A 245 -6.30 -1.45 -23.11
C LEU A 245 -7.74 -0.95 -22.90
N ASN A 246 -7.95 -0.18 -21.85
CA ASN A 246 -9.22 0.47 -21.60
C ASN A 246 -9.29 1.76 -22.45
N ASP A 247 -10.26 1.86 -23.34
CA ASP A 247 -10.39 2.98 -24.29
C ASP A 247 -10.63 4.33 -23.61
N LEU A 248 -11.19 4.35 -22.40
CA LEU A 248 -11.46 5.59 -21.65
C LEU A 248 -10.23 6.11 -20.91
N THR A 249 -9.43 5.20 -20.35
CA THR A 249 -8.30 5.56 -19.47
C THR A 249 -6.93 5.39 -20.15
N GLY A 250 -6.88 4.66 -21.26
CA GLY A 250 -5.62 4.23 -21.91
C GLY A 250 -4.79 3.27 -21.06
N LYS A 251 -5.34 2.75 -19.95
CA LYS A 251 -4.65 1.86 -19.04
C LYS A 251 -4.90 0.40 -19.38
N VAL A 252 -3.93 -0.44 -19.00
CA VAL A 252 -4.07 -1.89 -19.08
C VAL A 252 -5.23 -2.34 -18.20
N HIS A 253 -6.08 -3.23 -18.70
CA HIS A 253 -7.08 -3.91 -17.91
C HIS A 253 -6.99 -5.42 -18.05
N ILE A 254 -7.26 -6.12 -16.96
CA ILE A 254 -7.15 -7.57 -16.84
C ILE A 254 -8.53 -8.15 -16.58
N LEU A 255 -8.97 -9.07 -17.43
CA LEU A 255 -10.21 -9.81 -17.27
C LEU A 255 -9.88 -11.28 -17.02
N PRO A 256 -10.34 -11.86 -15.90
CA PRO A 256 -10.21 -13.29 -15.68
C PRO A 256 -11.09 -14.06 -16.71
N LEU A 257 -10.58 -15.21 -17.15
CA LEU A 257 -11.32 -16.08 -18.07
C LEU A 257 -11.97 -17.21 -17.26
N ASP A 258 -13.23 -17.51 -17.60
CA ASP A 258 -13.94 -18.65 -17.03
C ASP A 258 -13.38 -19.99 -17.54
N ALA A 259 -13.81 -21.09 -16.91
CA ALA A 259 -13.30 -22.43 -17.22
C ALA A 259 -13.60 -22.84 -18.67
N ALA A 260 -14.80 -22.52 -19.18
CA ALA A 260 -15.23 -22.87 -20.54
C ALA A 260 -14.39 -22.15 -21.59
N THR A 261 -14.13 -20.85 -21.39
CA THR A 261 -13.28 -20.05 -22.28
C THR A 261 -11.84 -20.55 -22.26
N ARG A 262 -11.30 -20.90 -21.10
CA ARG A 262 -9.94 -21.48 -20.97
C ARG A 262 -9.81 -22.77 -21.75
N GLN A 263 -10.75 -23.71 -21.58
CA GLN A 263 -10.75 -25.00 -22.31
C GLN A 263 -10.81 -24.81 -23.82
N ARG A 264 -11.65 -23.88 -24.30
CA ARG A 264 -11.72 -23.56 -25.73
C ARG A 264 -10.39 -23.04 -26.26
N LEU A 265 -9.75 -22.11 -25.56
CA LEU A 265 -8.46 -21.56 -25.96
C LEU A 265 -7.33 -22.60 -25.94
N GLU A 266 -7.36 -23.54 -25.01
CA GLU A 266 -6.41 -24.65 -24.96
C GLU A 266 -6.60 -25.61 -26.17
N ALA A 267 -7.83 -25.95 -26.49
CA ALA A 267 -8.14 -26.79 -27.67
C ALA A 267 -7.69 -26.11 -28.98
N GLU A 268 -7.99 -24.82 -29.16
CA GLU A 268 -7.57 -24.05 -30.33
C GLU A 268 -6.03 -23.92 -30.48
N ARG A 269 -5.30 -23.96 -29.35
CA ARG A 269 -3.81 -23.97 -29.35
C ARG A 269 -3.25 -25.33 -29.73
N GLN A 270 -3.89 -26.43 -29.33
CA GLN A 270 -3.48 -27.79 -29.72
C GLN A 270 -3.70 -28.09 -31.19
N ASP A 271 -4.78 -27.51 -31.80
CA ASP A 271 -5.08 -27.68 -33.22
C ASP A 271 -4.16 -26.87 -34.16
N ARG A 272 -3.41 -25.90 -33.60
CA ARG A 272 -2.49 -25.03 -34.38
C ARG A 272 -1.02 -25.39 -34.25
N GLY A 273 -0.66 -26.35 -33.42
CA GLY A 273 0.70 -26.83 -33.18
C GLY A 273 0.94 -28.21 -33.75
#